data_9da9f5cdc9b82c40202ce759dc49b5e0
#
_entry.id   9da9f5cdc9b82c40202ce759dc49b5e0
#
_cell.length_a   1.000
_cell.length_b   1.000
_cell.length_c   1.000
_cell.angle_alpha   90.00
_cell.angle_beta   90.00
_cell.angle_gamma   90.00
#
_symmetry.space_group_name_H-M   'P 1'
#
loop_
_entity.id
_entity.type
_entity.pdbx_description
1 polymer ?
#
loop_
_entity_poly.entity_id
_entity_poly.type
_entity_poly.pdbx_seq_one_letter_code
_entity_poly.pdbx_strand_id
1 'polypeptide(L)'
;KGTMKVSGGAGTGKTIAALHRLKYLCENPNANVLFTTYTKTLSINIADSIEKLGVPKNKYTLNNIDRVLLDTAEKYKVKEGYKVLDYSGDEESLKLWREVLETEVTEFDEQFLYDEYIDVIVYFGNKDAKQYMMQPRVGRTKALSRKQRIGIWKLVEKYNALKQERRVVDRLELFNETTNYLNENNIHPYTNVIADEFQDFSNPELKFLRALVAEGKNDLFLTGDPIQRIYNGRKINFGAAGINVRGVRSRKLKINYRTTEPIKRVAVSVVKGVDYDDMDGGKESTNGYVSLIHEGVAPQYKIVDDANSEVQQVVEWMKECLDSNIKLSEICIAAPSMNLLKEMQSRLHHDGTDYRVLKGTQKQGCSNGVDLCTFHSLKGLEYRVVILMGVNERNLPSKATEGYPFSGMDKVAQKEYLSSKRSLLYVAITRARQLVYMVGFGEPSGLLDVVTHTKLDFS
;
A
#
# COMPACT_ATOMS: atom_id res chain seq x y z
N LYS A 1 -9.61 -26.17 8.99
CA LYS A 1 -8.21 -25.84 8.68
C LYS A 1 -7.93 -24.50 9.29
N GLY A 2 -6.73 -24.24 9.82
CA GLY A 2 -6.34 -22.98 10.45
C GLY A 2 -6.29 -21.78 9.47
N THR A 3 -5.29 -20.95 9.60
CA THR A 3 -5.06 -19.78 8.75
C THR A 3 -5.05 -20.12 7.25
N MET A 4 -5.66 -19.27 6.43
CA MET A 4 -5.66 -19.41 4.97
C MET A 4 -5.22 -18.11 4.29
N LYS A 5 -4.39 -18.24 3.25
CA LYS A 5 -4.01 -17.17 2.32
C LYS A 5 -4.66 -17.40 0.96
N VAL A 6 -5.29 -16.36 0.40
CA VAL A 6 -5.78 -16.33 -0.97
C VAL A 6 -5.08 -15.18 -1.69
N SER A 7 -4.13 -15.51 -2.57
CA SER A 7 -3.47 -14.53 -3.43
C SER A 7 -4.13 -14.49 -4.81
N GLY A 8 -3.86 -13.43 -5.55
CA GLY A 8 -4.35 -13.29 -6.92
C GLY A 8 -4.05 -11.90 -7.47
N GLY A 9 -3.92 -11.78 -8.79
CA GLY A 9 -3.70 -10.51 -9.45
C GLY A 9 -4.86 -9.54 -9.33
N ALA A 10 -4.70 -8.36 -9.94
CA ALA A 10 -5.77 -7.38 -10.01
C ALA A 10 -7.03 -7.97 -10.66
N GLY A 11 -8.20 -7.65 -10.14
CA GLY A 11 -9.49 -8.06 -10.72
C GLY A 11 -9.85 -9.54 -10.58
N THR A 12 -9.11 -10.35 -9.77
CA THR A 12 -9.38 -11.78 -9.62
C THR A 12 -10.42 -12.12 -8.55
N GLY A 13 -11.06 -11.13 -7.91
CA GLY A 13 -12.15 -11.36 -6.95
C GLY A 13 -11.69 -11.68 -5.54
N LYS A 14 -10.47 -11.31 -5.11
CA LYS A 14 -9.95 -11.52 -3.74
C LYS A 14 -10.89 -10.99 -2.66
N THR A 15 -11.27 -9.72 -2.78
CA THR A 15 -12.21 -9.06 -1.85
C THR A 15 -13.57 -9.75 -1.83
N ILE A 16 -14.05 -10.22 -2.99
CA ILE A 16 -15.31 -10.99 -3.08
C ILE A 16 -15.18 -12.31 -2.31
N ALA A 17 -14.05 -13.00 -2.45
CA ALA A 17 -13.78 -14.22 -1.66
C ALA A 17 -13.76 -13.94 -0.14
N ALA A 18 -13.16 -12.79 0.27
CA ALA A 18 -13.15 -12.35 1.66
C ALA A 18 -14.57 -12.02 2.18
N LEU A 19 -15.41 -11.36 1.37
CA LEU A 19 -16.80 -11.04 1.70
C LEU A 19 -17.67 -12.30 1.87
N HIS A 20 -17.57 -13.25 0.96
CA HIS A 20 -18.27 -14.54 1.09
C HIS A 20 -17.75 -15.35 2.28
N ARG A 21 -16.44 -15.21 2.60
CA ARG A 21 -15.87 -15.79 3.80
C ARG A 21 -16.47 -15.19 5.06
N LEU A 22 -16.64 -13.88 5.12
CA LEU A 22 -17.33 -13.18 6.22
C LEU A 22 -18.74 -13.72 6.41
N LYS A 23 -19.53 -13.78 5.33
CA LYS A 23 -20.89 -14.31 5.37
C LYS A 23 -20.93 -15.71 5.96
N TYR A 24 -20.09 -16.61 5.45
CA TYR A 24 -19.98 -18.00 5.96
C TYR A 24 -19.62 -18.07 7.45
N LEU A 25 -18.67 -17.24 7.92
CA LEU A 25 -18.27 -17.25 9.33
C LEU A 25 -19.38 -16.72 10.24
N CYS A 26 -20.14 -15.73 9.78
CA CYS A 26 -21.25 -15.13 10.52
C CYS A 26 -22.49 -16.04 10.62
N GLU A 27 -22.55 -17.17 9.92
CA GLU A 27 -23.57 -18.21 10.13
C GLU A 27 -23.45 -18.86 11.53
N ASN A 28 -22.26 -18.83 12.14
CA ASN A 28 -22.08 -19.31 13.50
C ASN A 28 -22.79 -18.37 14.50
N PRO A 29 -23.65 -18.88 15.40
CA PRO A 29 -24.34 -18.06 16.41
C PRO A 29 -23.40 -17.21 17.27
N ASN A 30 -22.21 -17.74 17.58
CA ASN A 30 -21.20 -17.11 18.45
C ASN A 30 -20.14 -16.34 17.67
N ALA A 31 -20.37 -16.01 16.38
CA ALA A 31 -19.41 -15.30 15.58
C ALA A 31 -19.20 -13.86 16.09
N ASN A 32 -17.94 -13.50 16.23
CA ASN A 32 -17.46 -12.11 16.38
C ASN A 32 -16.28 -11.97 15.43
N VAL A 33 -16.55 -11.62 14.16
CA VAL A 33 -15.57 -11.61 13.08
C VAL A 33 -15.01 -10.21 12.88
N LEU A 34 -13.69 -10.08 12.91
CA LEU A 34 -13.06 -8.85 12.43
C LEU A 34 -12.85 -8.95 10.91
N PHE A 35 -13.34 -7.97 10.16
CA PHE A 35 -12.94 -7.71 8.79
C PHE A 35 -12.10 -6.43 8.76
N THR A 36 -10.84 -6.52 8.38
CA THR A 36 -9.95 -5.37 8.37
C THR A 36 -9.23 -5.20 7.03
N THR A 37 -8.89 -3.96 6.73
CA THR A 37 -8.12 -3.54 5.56
C THR A 37 -7.02 -2.58 5.98
N TYR A 38 -6.08 -2.31 5.08
CA TYR A 38 -4.99 -1.37 5.36
C TYR A 38 -5.48 0.08 5.44
N THR A 39 -6.35 0.52 4.51
CA THR A 39 -6.78 1.92 4.43
C THR A 39 -8.24 2.11 4.82
N LYS A 40 -8.55 3.30 5.37
CA LYS A 40 -9.93 3.71 5.70
C LYS A 40 -10.83 3.76 4.46
N THR A 41 -10.31 4.16 3.31
CA THR A 41 -11.07 4.22 2.05
C THR A 41 -11.55 2.83 1.63
N LEU A 42 -10.71 1.81 1.76
CA LEU A 42 -11.08 0.43 1.44
C LEU A 42 -12.19 -0.09 2.36
N SER A 43 -12.12 0.18 3.67
CA SER A 43 -13.17 -0.24 4.60
C SER A 43 -14.53 0.40 4.30
N ILE A 44 -14.55 1.67 3.90
CA ILE A 44 -15.79 2.36 3.49
C ILE A 44 -16.39 1.70 2.23
N ASN A 45 -15.57 1.43 1.22
CA ASN A 45 -16.04 0.81 -0.03
C ASN A 45 -16.58 -0.63 0.17
N ILE A 46 -16.07 -1.33 1.16
CA ILE A 46 -16.49 -2.70 1.51
C ILE A 46 -17.83 -2.71 2.26
N ALA A 47 -18.12 -1.67 3.05
CA ALA A 47 -19.33 -1.61 3.88
C ALA A 47 -20.61 -1.84 3.08
N ASP A 48 -20.77 -1.15 1.95
CA ASP A 48 -21.93 -1.30 1.05
C ASP A 48 -22.06 -2.73 0.51
N SER A 49 -20.94 -3.37 0.24
CA SER A 49 -20.90 -4.74 -0.28
C SER A 49 -21.32 -5.75 0.79
N ILE A 50 -20.93 -5.55 2.05
CA ILE A 50 -21.35 -6.40 3.18
C ILE A 50 -22.85 -6.25 3.44
N GLU A 51 -23.38 -5.03 3.35
CA GLU A 51 -24.81 -4.77 3.53
C GLU A 51 -25.65 -5.49 2.45
N LYS A 52 -25.24 -5.42 1.19
CA LYS A 52 -25.86 -6.14 0.07
C LYS A 52 -25.83 -7.67 0.25
N LEU A 53 -24.86 -8.21 0.95
CA LEU A 53 -24.76 -9.64 1.25
C LEU A 53 -25.68 -10.08 2.40
N GLY A 54 -26.29 -9.12 3.11
CA GLY A 54 -27.21 -9.39 4.21
C GLY A 54 -26.52 -9.98 5.46
N VAL A 55 -25.26 -9.60 5.73
CA VAL A 55 -24.55 -10.06 6.93
C VAL A 55 -25.03 -9.27 8.15
N PRO A 56 -25.43 -9.93 9.26
CA PRO A 56 -25.92 -9.24 10.45
C PRO A 56 -24.84 -8.34 11.08
N LYS A 57 -25.14 -7.07 11.30
CA LYS A 57 -24.18 -6.05 11.82
C LYS A 57 -23.60 -6.38 13.19
N ASN A 58 -24.29 -7.14 14.01
CA ASN A 58 -23.83 -7.55 15.34
C ASN A 58 -22.85 -8.74 15.33
N LYS A 59 -22.55 -9.32 14.18
CA LYS A 59 -21.67 -10.49 14.03
C LYS A 59 -20.26 -10.13 13.57
N TYR A 60 -20.04 -8.90 13.14
CA TYR A 60 -18.74 -8.49 12.63
C TYR A 60 -18.37 -7.06 13.01
N THR A 61 -17.08 -6.79 13.02
CA THR A 61 -16.50 -5.45 13.07
C THR A 61 -15.79 -5.18 11.74
N LEU A 62 -16.05 -4.05 11.11
CA LEU A 62 -15.36 -3.59 9.90
C LEU A 62 -14.63 -2.30 10.19
N ASN A 63 -13.31 -2.34 10.18
CA ASN A 63 -12.45 -1.16 10.35
C ASN A 63 -11.12 -1.34 9.62
N ASN A 64 -10.43 -0.22 9.36
CA ASN A 64 -9.02 -0.29 8.99
C ASN A 64 -8.16 -0.66 10.20
N ILE A 65 -6.96 -1.18 9.94
CA ILE A 65 -6.08 -1.75 10.98
C ILE A 65 -5.74 -0.75 12.09
N ASP A 66 -5.57 0.55 11.76
CA ASP A 66 -5.25 1.58 12.75
C ASP A 66 -6.40 1.80 13.73
N ARG A 67 -7.63 1.82 13.23
CA ARG A 67 -8.80 1.96 14.11
C ARG A 67 -8.95 0.73 15.00
N VAL A 68 -8.69 -0.46 14.48
CA VAL A 68 -8.68 -1.70 15.28
C VAL A 68 -7.62 -1.64 16.38
N LEU A 69 -6.42 -1.11 16.07
CA LEU A 69 -5.38 -0.90 17.08
C LEU A 69 -5.85 0.05 18.19
N LEU A 70 -6.34 1.22 17.80
CA LEU A 70 -6.76 2.24 18.78
C LEU A 70 -7.90 1.74 19.67
N ASP A 71 -8.93 1.12 19.09
CA ASP A 71 -10.06 0.53 19.83
C ASP A 71 -9.60 -0.58 20.79
N THR A 72 -8.62 -1.39 20.36
CA THR A 72 -8.06 -2.47 21.18
C THR A 72 -7.20 -1.90 22.32
N ALA A 73 -6.31 -0.96 22.02
CA ALA A 73 -5.46 -0.33 23.02
C ALA A 73 -6.29 0.41 24.09
N GLU A 74 -7.32 1.15 23.68
CA GLU A 74 -8.26 1.82 24.59
C GLU A 74 -9.00 0.82 25.48
N LYS A 75 -9.58 -0.23 24.88
CA LYS A 75 -10.33 -1.27 25.60
C LYS A 75 -9.51 -1.93 26.71
N TYR A 76 -8.25 -2.19 26.44
CA TYR A 76 -7.35 -2.87 27.39
C TYR A 76 -6.38 -1.93 28.12
N LYS A 77 -6.57 -0.63 27.98
CA LYS A 77 -5.80 0.43 28.66
C LYS A 77 -4.29 0.36 28.39
N VAL A 78 -3.92 -0.07 27.19
CA VAL A 78 -2.52 -0.07 26.73
C VAL A 78 -2.10 1.34 26.39
N LYS A 79 -1.08 1.88 27.08
CA LYS A 79 -0.66 3.29 26.94
C LYS A 79 -1.82 4.28 27.16
N GLU A 80 -2.68 4.03 28.17
CA GLU A 80 -3.79 4.92 28.52
C GLU A 80 -3.31 6.37 28.76
N GLY A 81 -3.94 7.32 28.07
CA GLY A 81 -3.59 8.74 28.16
C GLY A 81 -2.36 9.15 27.33
N TYR A 82 -1.82 8.28 26.49
CA TYR A 82 -0.75 8.60 25.55
C TYR A 82 -1.34 9.11 24.22
N LYS A 83 -0.72 10.14 23.64
CA LYS A 83 -1.00 10.58 22.28
C LYS A 83 -0.21 9.72 21.30
N VAL A 84 -0.88 9.18 20.29
CA VAL A 84 -0.22 8.42 19.22
C VAL A 84 0.36 9.41 18.20
N LEU A 85 1.66 9.30 17.95
CA LEU A 85 2.35 10.04 16.91
C LEU A 85 2.06 9.41 15.54
N ASP A 86 1.83 10.24 14.53
CA ASP A 86 1.59 9.76 13.17
C ASP A 86 2.89 9.15 12.60
N TYR A 87 2.72 8.08 11.87
CA TYR A 87 3.78 7.31 11.24
C TYR A 87 4.36 8.00 9.98
N SER A 88 3.62 8.91 9.36
CA SER A 88 3.93 9.49 8.04
C SER A 88 4.92 10.66 8.05
N GLY A 89 5.88 10.67 8.96
CA GLY A 89 6.89 11.72 9.04
C GLY A 89 6.36 12.95 9.75
N ASP A 90 5.66 12.72 10.83
CA ASP A 90 5.12 13.75 11.68
C ASP A 90 6.26 14.63 12.19
N GLU A 91 6.11 15.93 12.02
CA GLU A 91 7.05 16.90 12.56
C GLU A 91 7.25 16.74 14.09
N GLU A 92 6.29 16.16 14.81
CA GLU A 92 6.38 15.92 16.24
C GLU A 92 7.45 14.87 16.59
N SER A 93 7.52 13.74 15.91
CA SER A 93 8.58 12.75 16.14
C SER A 93 9.96 13.31 15.84
N LEU A 94 10.10 14.06 14.75
CA LEU A 94 11.36 14.73 14.39
C LEU A 94 11.72 15.83 15.39
N LYS A 95 10.73 16.58 15.93
CA LYS A 95 10.96 17.58 17.00
C LYS A 95 11.54 16.92 18.26
N LEU A 96 11.00 15.78 18.67
CA LEU A 96 11.53 15.04 19.82
C LEU A 96 12.96 14.55 19.57
N TRP A 97 13.28 14.11 18.35
CA TRP A 97 14.65 13.74 18.01
C TRP A 97 15.60 14.95 18.02
N ARG A 98 15.16 16.13 17.55
CA ARG A 98 15.94 17.38 17.66
C ARG A 98 16.23 17.74 19.11
N GLU A 99 15.22 17.66 20.02
CA GLU A 99 15.41 17.89 21.45
C GLU A 99 16.47 16.94 22.05
N VAL A 100 16.48 15.66 21.67
CA VAL A 100 17.52 14.71 22.09
C VAL A 100 18.88 15.14 21.57
N LEU A 101 18.97 15.64 20.33
CA LEU A 101 20.22 16.07 19.71
C LEU A 101 20.76 17.39 20.25
N GLU A 102 19.95 18.24 20.88
CA GLU A 102 20.43 19.48 21.54
C GLU A 102 21.45 19.20 22.66
N THR A 103 21.38 18.02 23.29
CA THR A 103 22.22 17.64 24.42
C THR A 103 23.29 16.61 24.07
N GLU A 104 23.31 16.12 22.84
CA GLU A 104 24.15 15.00 22.41
C GLU A 104 24.97 15.31 21.14
N VAL A 105 26.22 14.89 21.13
CA VAL A 105 27.10 14.99 19.95
C VAL A 105 27.07 13.68 19.18
N THR A 106 26.56 13.74 17.94
CA THR A 106 26.50 12.60 17.03
C THR A 106 26.75 13.05 15.59
N GLU A 107 27.10 12.10 14.72
CA GLU A 107 27.23 12.31 13.27
C GLU A 107 25.91 12.10 12.51
N PHE A 108 24.83 11.76 13.22
CA PHE A 108 23.53 11.43 12.65
C PHE A 108 22.56 12.58 12.87
N ASP A 109 21.77 12.91 11.83
CA ASP A 109 20.66 13.84 11.93
C ASP A 109 19.39 13.18 12.47
N GLU A 110 18.41 14.01 12.78
CA GLU A 110 17.13 13.57 13.34
C GLU A 110 16.37 12.63 12.41
N GLN A 111 16.45 12.84 11.08
CA GLN A 111 15.78 11.99 10.11
C GLN A 111 16.38 10.60 10.08
N PHE A 112 17.73 10.50 10.07
CA PHE A 112 18.40 9.21 10.12
C PHE A 112 18.06 8.43 11.38
N LEU A 113 18.05 9.10 12.54
CA LEU A 113 17.74 8.47 13.84
C LEU A 113 16.29 8.02 13.90
N TYR A 114 15.36 8.83 13.41
CA TYR A 114 13.96 8.47 13.29
C TYR A 114 13.76 7.24 12.40
N ASP A 115 14.34 7.27 11.21
CA ASP A 115 14.27 6.15 10.27
C ASP A 115 14.91 4.87 10.83
N GLU A 116 16.04 4.99 11.52
CA GLU A 116 16.69 3.84 12.16
C GLU A 116 15.86 3.28 13.31
N TYR A 117 15.26 4.16 14.11
CA TYR A 117 14.38 3.78 15.20
C TYR A 117 13.14 3.05 14.70
N ILE A 118 12.38 3.65 13.78
CA ILE A 118 11.14 3.07 13.27
C ILE A 118 11.43 1.83 12.42
N ASP A 119 12.41 1.92 11.51
CA ASP A 119 12.62 0.93 10.45
C ASP A 119 13.42 -0.30 10.91
N VAL A 120 14.22 -0.15 11.96
CA VAL A 120 15.05 -1.24 12.43
C VAL A 120 14.69 -1.64 13.86
N ILE A 121 14.56 -0.68 14.78
CA ILE A 121 14.35 -1.01 16.19
C ILE A 121 12.91 -1.43 16.44
N VAL A 122 11.96 -0.55 16.14
CA VAL A 122 10.53 -0.80 16.39
C VAL A 122 9.96 -1.85 15.45
N TYR A 123 10.31 -1.77 14.15
CA TYR A 123 9.82 -2.70 13.13
C TYR A 123 10.13 -4.17 13.43
N PHE A 124 11.33 -4.45 13.93
CA PHE A 124 11.73 -5.81 14.31
C PHE A 124 11.43 -6.14 15.78
N GLY A 125 10.96 -5.16 16.56
CA GLY A 125 10.62 -5.34 17.97
C GLY A 125 11.85 -5.55 18.86
N ASN A 126 12.96 -4.89 18.53
CA ASN A 126 14.20 -4.96 19.34
C ASN A 126 13.97 -4.27 20.70
N LYS A 127 14.07 -5.04 21.78
CA LYS A 127 13.78 -4.58 23.15
C LYS A 127 15.02 -4.06 23.88
N ASP A 128 16.22 -4.40 23.38
CA ASP A 128 17.49 -4.06 24.01
C ASP A 128 18.63 -3.85 23.00
N ALA A 129 19.71 -3.26 23.46
CA ALA A 129 20.92 -2.98 22.65
C ALA A 129 21.48 -4.25 21.98
N LYS A 130 21.42 -5.40 22.64
CA LYS A 130 21.97 -6.64 22.11
C LYS A 130 21.18 -7.13 20.89
N GLN A 131 19.87 -7.10 20.96
CA GLN A 131 18.99 -7.45 19.84
C GLN A 131 19.21 -6.49 18.67
N TYR A 132 19.24 -5.17 18.91
CA TYR A 132 19.51 -4.18 17.88
C TYR A 132 20.90 -4.37 17.24
N MET A 133 21.96 -4.64 18.01
CA MET A 133 23.29 -4.88 17.46
C MET A 133 23.36 -6.11 16.56
N MET A 134 22.54 -7.12 16.80
CA MET A 134 22.48 -8.34 15.99
C MET A 134 21.51 -8.24 14.82
N GLN A 135 20.65 -7.20 14.79
CA GLN A 135 19.63 -7.04 13.75
C GLN A 135 20.26 -6.72 12.38
N PRO A 136 20.01 -7.53 11.34
CA PRO A 136 20.37 -7.17 9.96
C PRO A 136 19.71 -5.88 9.51
N ARG A 137 20.46 -5.04 8.79
CA ARG A 137 20.00 -3.75 8.27
C ARG A 137 19.95 -3.76 6.73
N VAL A 138 19.34 -4.80 6.17
CA VAL A 138 19.23 -4.95 4.71
C VAL A 138 18.37 -3.84 4.13
N GLY A 139 18.83 -3.24 3.02
CA GLY A 139 18.11 -2.16 2.34
C GLY A 139 18.30 -0.78 2.97
N ARG A 140 19.23 -0.62 3.94
CA ARG A 140 19.56 0.69 4.52
C ARG A 140 20.78 1.30 3.80
N THR A 141 20.73 2.60 3.56
CA THR A 141 21.72 3.33 2.75
C THR A 141 23.11 3.40 3.40
N LYS A 142 23.19 3.43 4.74
CA LYS A 142 24.45 3.59 5.48
C LYS A 142 24.74 2.36 6.33
N ALA A 143 25.89 1.73 6.11
CA ALA A 143 26.41 0.70 7.01
C ALA A 143 26.80 1.32 8.36
N LEU A 144 26.52 0.63 9.45
CA LEU A 144 26.84 1.07 10.80
C LEU A 144 27.84 0.13 11.47
N SER A 145 28.91 0.69 12.02
CA SER A 145 29.84 -0.02 12.90
C SER A 145 29.16 -0.35 14.24
N ARG A 146 29.76 -1.31 14.97
CA ARG A 146 29.28 -1.66 16.32
C ARG A 146 29.26 -0.45 17.28
N LYS A 147 30.30 0.40 17.21
CA LYS A 147 30.38 1.62 18.03
C LYS A 147 29.28 2.60 17.74
N GLN A 148 28.94 2.80 16.47
CA GLN A 148 27.83 3.66 16.04
C GLN A 148 26.49 3.13 16.53
N ARG A 149 26.23 1.82 16.42
CA ARG A 149 24.99 1.20 16.93
C ARG A 149 24.85 1.37 18.45
N ILE A 150 25.94 1.25 19.21
CA ILE A 150 25.91 1.50 20.66
C ILE A 150 25.57 2.98 20.93
N GLY A 151 26.15 3.91 20.17
CA GLY A 151 25.83 5.34 20.27
C GLY A 151 24.36 5.63 19.95
N ILE A 152 23.84 5.08 18.86
CA ILE A 152 22.45 5.22 18.48
C ILE A 152 21.51 4.67 19.58
N TRP A 153 21.82 3.50 20.16
CA TRP A 153 20.99 2.94 21.22
C TRP A 153 20.88 3.86 22.43
N LYS A 154 21.97 4.51 22.85
CA LYS A 154 21.92 5.52 23.93
C LYS A 154 21.00 6.70 23.61
N LEU A 155 20.99 7.14 22.34
CA LEU A 155 20.06 8.19 21.89
C LEU A 155 18.61 7.68 21.90
N VAL A 156 18.40 6.42 21.52
CA VAL A 156 17.07 5.78 21.60
C VAL A 156 16.56 5.68 23.03
N GLU A 157 17.42 5.37 24.00
CA GLU A 157 17.03 5.36 25.41
C GLU A 157 16.55 6.77 25.89
N LYS A 158 17.25 7.82 25.46
CA LYS A 158 16.83 9.21 25.74
C LYS A 158 15.54 9.60 25.04
N TYR A 159 15.42 9.23 23.77
CA TYR A 159 14.18 9.45 23.01
C TYR A 159 12.97 8.76 23.67
N ASN A 160 13.15 7.51 24.12
CA ASN A 160 12.11 6.77 24.83
C ASN A 160 11.75 7.40 26.20
N ALA A 161 12.76 7.90 26.94
CA ALA A 161 12.52 8.63 28.19
C ALA A 161 11.69 9.92 27.94
N LEU A 162 12.07 10.69 26.90
CA LEU A 162 11.34 11.90 26.51
C LEU A 162 9.90 11.61 26.09
N LYS A 163 9.68 10.51 25.32
CA LYS A 163 8.33 10.08 24.96
C LYS A 163 7.47 9.71 26.19
N GLN A 164 8.06 9.04 27.17
CA GLN A 164 7.35 8.72 28.42
C GLN A 164 6.97 9.98 29.17
N GLU A 165 7.87 10.96 29.31
CA GLU A 165 7.60 12.25 29.95
C GLU A 165 6.47 13.00 29.26
N ARG A 166 6.47 13.04 27.91
CA ARG A 166 5.47 13.73 27.10
C ARG A 166 4.17 12.93 26.91
N ARG A 167 4.13 11.68 27.38
CA ARG A 167 3.04 10.74 27.16
C ARG A 167 2.66 10.60 25.69
N VAL A 168 3.67 10.32 24.87
CA VAL A 168 3.49 10.04 23.43
C VAL A 168 4.04 8.66 23.08
N VAL A 169 3.51 8.05 22.04
CA VAL A 169 3.92 6.73 21.55
C VAL A 169 3.89 6.69 20.01
N ASP A 170 4.91 6.12 19.40
CA ASP A 170 4.89 5.92 17.95
C ASP A 170 3.87 4.85 17.55
N ARG A 171 3.21 5.03 16.40
CA ARG A 171 2.17 4.13 15.93
C ARG A 171 2.61 2.65 15.89
N LEU A 172 3.78 2.34 15.32
CA LEU A 172 4.28 0.96 15.25
C LEU A 172 4.66 0.40 16.63
N GLU A 173 5.14 1.25 17.53
CA GLU A 173 5.40 0.88 18.91
C GLU A 173 4.10 0.47 19.61
N LEU A 174 3.01 1.22 19.41
CA LEU A 174 1.71 0.87 19.98
C LEU A 174 1.20 -0.49 19.47
N PHE A 175 1.46 -0.85 18.20
CA PHE A 175 1.19 -2.20 17.68
C PHE A 175 1.95 -3.27 18.46
N ASN A 176 3.24 -3.07 18.70
CA ASN A 176 4.06 -4.01 19.46
C ASN A 176 3.60 -4.14 20.91
N GLU A 177 3.35 -3.02 21.60
CA GLU A 177 2.89 -2.98 22.99
C GLU A 177 1.54 -3.66 23.15
N THR A 178 0.58 -3.37 22.25
CA THR A 178 -0.75 -3.98 22.30
C THR A 178 -0.67 -5.48 21.98
N THR A 179 0.15 -5.88 21.02
CA THR A 179 0.39 -7.31 20.70
C THR A 179 0.97 -8.05 21.89
N ASN A 180 1.99 -7.49 22.55
CA ASN A 180 2.60 -8.09 23.74
C ASN A 180 1.56 -8.25 24.87
N TYR A 181 0.78 -7.19 25.15
CA TYR A 181 -0.26 -7.24 26.17
C TYR A 181 -1.30 -8.34 25.89
N LEU A 182 -1.79 -8.45 24.66
CA LEU A 182 -2.75 -9.50 24.27
C LEU A 182 -2.18 -10.92 24.49
N ASN A 183 -0.93 -11.12 24.06
CA ASN A 183 -0.27 -12.42 24.18
C ASN A 183 0.04 -12.80 25.62
N GLU A 184 0.57 -11.88 26.42
CA GLU A 184 0.90 -12.11 27.84
C GLU A 184 -0.34 -12.44 28.69
N ASN A 185 -1.49 -11.86 28.33
CA ASN A 185 -2.74 -12.09 29.04
C ASN A 185 -3.63 -13.16 28.36
N ASN A 186 -3.18 -13.80 27.28
CA ASN A 186 -3.95 -14.79 26.50
C ASN A 186 -5.33 -14.27 26.08
N ILE A 187 -5.37 -13.03 25.59
CA ILE A 187 -6.61 -12.34 25.18
C ILE A 187 -6.73 -12.39 23.66
N HIS A 188 -7.87 -12.89 23.17
CA HIS A 188 -8.22 -12.98 21.77
C HIS A 188 -9.60 -12.37 21.53
N PRO A 189 -9.69 -11.07 21.18
CA PRO A 189 -10.97 -10.35 21.12
C PRO A 189 -11.97 -10.86 20.10
N TYR A 190 -11.49 -11.55 19.06
CA TYR A 190 -12.32 -12.01 17.94
C TYR A 190 -12.30 -13.54 17.79
N THR A 191 -13.40 -14.10 17.30
CA THR A 191 -13.48 -15.52 16.95
C THR A 191 -12.75 -15.85 15.65
N ASN A 192 -12.72 -14.89 14.72
CA ASN A 192 -12.10 -15.01 13.41
C ASN A 192 -11.63 -13.64 12.93
N VAL A 193 -10.56 -13.60 12.15
CA VAL A 193 -10.05 -12.39 11.53
C VAL A 193 -9.94 -12.56 10.01
N ILE A 194 -10.47 -11.62 9.26
CA ILE A 194 -10.30 -11.49 7.81
C ILE A 194 -9.50 -10.22 7.56
N ALA A 195 -8.36 -10.33 6.88
CA ALA A 195 -7.53 -9.20 6.51
C ALA A 195 -7.38 -9.16 4.98
N ASP A 196 -7.96 -8.13 4.36
CA ASP A 196 -7.83 -7.88 2.92
C ASP A 196 -6.64 -6.97 2.64
N GLU A 197 -6.03 -7.12 1.46
CA GLU A 197 -4.81 -6.42 1.03
C GLU A 197 -3.60 -6.67 1.95
N PHE A 198 -3.37 -7.95 2.31
CA PHE A 198 -2.33 -8.35 3.27
C PHE A 198 -0.93 -7.85 2.91
N GLN A 199 -0.64 -7.58 1.65
CA GLN A 199 0.66 -7.12 1.20
C GLN A 199 1.03 -5.72 1.70
N ASP A 200 0.08 -4.96 2.22
CA ASP A 200 0.31 -3.62 2.74
C ASP A 200 0.62 -3.60 4.23
N PHE A 201 0.31 -4.68 4.95
CA PHE A 201 0.61 -4.76 6.38
C PHE A 201 2.10 -4.97 6.63
N SER A 202 2.63 -4.30 7.63
CA SER A 202 3.97 -4.52 8.16
C SER A 202 4.04 -5.76 9.07
N ASN A 203 5.25 -6.22 9.42
CA ASN A 203 5.40 -7.32 10.37
C ASN A 203 4.76 -7.05 11.75
N PRO A 204 4.89 -5.85 12.37
CA PRO A 204 4.16 -5.53 13.61
C PRO A 204 2.64 -5.64 13.45
N GLU A 205 2.07 -5.15 12.34
CA GLU A 205 0.64 -5.23 12.06
C GLU A 205 0.17 -6.68 11.86
N LEU A 206 0.96 -7.50 11.16
CA LEU A 206 0.66 -8.93 11.01
C LEU A 206 0.71 -9.70 12.33
N LYS A 207 1.68 -9.40 13.21
CA LYS A 207 1.76 -9.96 14.58
C LYS A 207 0.54 -9.56 15.40
N PHE A 208 0.13 -8.31 15.30
CA PHE A 208 -1.09 -7.82 15.94
C PHE A 208 -2.33 -8.56 15.44
N LEU A 209 -2.52 -8.69 14.12
CA LEU A 209 -3.61 -9.46 13.53
C LEU A 209 -3.62 -10.91 14.04
N ARG A 210 -2.44 -11.53 14.18
CA ARG A 210 -2.33 -12.89 14.72
C ARG A 210 -2.76 -12.97 16.19
N ALA A 211 -2.40 -11.97 17.00
CA ALA A 211 -2.75 -11.92 18.43
C ALA A 211 -4.26 -11.69 18.68
N LEU A 212 -4.98 -11.05 17.76
CA LEU A 212 -6.40 -10.76 17.88
C LEU A 212 -7.29 -12.00 17.88
N VAL A 213 -6.81 -13.16 17.44
CA VAL A 213 -7.60 -14.40 17.32
C VAL A 213 -6.79 -15.60 17.81
N ALA A 214 -7.42 -16.51 18.56
CA ALA A 214 -6.80 -17.76 18.98
C ALA A 214 -6.47 -18.65 17.78
N GLU A 215 -5.37 -19.42 17.88
CA GLU A 215 -5.07 -20.42 16.85
C GLU A 215 -6.14 -21.49 16.81
N GLY A 216 -6.64 -21.78 15.60
CA GLY A 216 -7.70 -22.76 15.49
C GLY A 216 -8.30 -22.88 14.10
N LYS A 217 -9.43 -23.54 14.01
CA LYS A 217 -10.16 -23.73 12.75
C LYS A 217 -10.70 -22.39 12.24
N ASN A 218 -10.32 -22.00 11.00
CA ASN A 218 -10.79 -20.79 10.34
C ASN A 218 -10.40 -19.47 11.05
N ASP A 219 -9.33 -19.47 11.81
CA ASP A 219 -8.89 -18.37 12.65
C ASP A 219 -8.58 -17.10 11.85
N LEU A 220 -7.63 -17.14 10.92
CA LEU A 220 -7.19 -16.00 10.13
C LEU A 220 -7.34 -16.28 8.64
N PHE A 221 -7.96 -15.36 7.90
CA PHE A 221 -8.13 -15.43 6.46
C PHE A 221 -7.51 -14.17 5.82
N LEU A 222 -6.48 -14.38 5.00
CA LEU A 222 -5.71 -13.32 4.38
C LEU A 222 -5.98 -13.29 2.88
N THR A 223 -6.33 -12.12 2.34
CA THR A 223 -6.45 -11.90 0.90
C THR A 223 -5.52 -10.79 0.45
N GLY A 224 -4.91 -10.91 -0.73
CA GLY A 224 -4.01 -9.87 -1.24
C GLY A 224 -3.27 -10.26 -2.52
N ASP A 225 -2.44 -9.33 -2.97
CA ASP A 225 -1.58 -9.46 -4.14
C ASP A 225 -0.18 -8.92 -3.85
N PRO A 226 0.83 -9.76 -3.66
CA PRO A 226 2.19 -9.31 -3.38
C PRO A 226 2.76 -8.34 -4.43
N ILE A 227 2.30 -8.42 -5.68
CA ILE A 227 2.72 -7.52 -6.76
C ILE A 227 2.14 -6.11 -6.58
N GLN A 228 0.99 -5.97 -5.91
CA GLN A 228 0.35 -4.67 -5.63
C GLN A 228 0.88 -3.99 -4.35
N ARG A 229 2.04 -4.38 -3.87
CA ARG A 229 2.69 -3.78 -2.70
C ARG A 229 3.33 -2.44 -3.07
N ILE A 230 2.70 -1.34 -2.69
CA ILE A 230 3.14 0.02 -3.03
C ILE A 230 3.47 0.91 -1.82
N TYR A 231 3.08 0.50 -0.60
CA TYR A 231 3.23 1.32 0.61
C TYR A 231 4.46 0.95 1.46
N ASN A 232 4.82 -0.33 1.51
CA ASN A 232 5.92 -0.80 2.36
C ASN A 232 7.05 -1.41 1.52
N GLY A 233 8.24 -0.79 1.53
CA GLY A 233 9.45 -1.33 0.88
C GLY A 233 10.10 -2.49 1.62
N ARG A 234 9.67 -2.82 2.86
CA ARG A 234 10.34 -3.81 3.71
C ARG A 234 9.82 -5.21 3.50
N LYS A 235 10.71 -6.20 3.61
CA LYS A 235 10.31 -7.60 3.54
C LYS A 235 9.34 -7.95 4.66
N ILE A 236 8.20 -8.49 4.26
CA ILE A 236 7.21 -9.08 5.16
C ILE A 236 7.47 -10.59 5.18
N ASN A 237 7.31 -11.20 6.35
CA ASN A 237 7.42 -12.64 6.49
C ASN A 237 6.32 -13.14 7.42
N PHE A 238 5.39 -13.91 6.87
CA PHE A 238 4.30 -14.50 7.63
C PHE A 238 4.80 -15.40 8.75
N GLY A 239 5.84 -16.20 8.52
CA GLY A 239 6.43 -17.05 9.55
C GLY A 239 6.99 -16.25 10.73
N ALA A 240 7.62 -15.08 10.48
CA ALA A 240 8.09 -14.19 11.53
C ALA A 240 6.96 -13.52 12.32
N ALA A 241 5.76 -13.47 11.75
CA ALA A 241 4.55 -12.98 12.42
C ALA A 241 3.74 -14.11 13.11
N GLY A 242 4.24 -15.35 13.14
CA GLY A 242 3.50 -16.49 13.68
C GLY A 242 2.36 -17.00 12.81
N ILE A 243 2.36 -16.63 11.51
CA ILE A 243 1.29 -16.97 10.56
C ILE A 243 1.79 -18.08 9.63
N ASN A 244 1.17 -19.26 9.71
CA ASN A 244 1.51 -20.40 8.84
C ASN A 244 0.46 -20.56 7.73
N VAL A 245 0.86 -20.28 6.48
CA VAL A 245 0.01 -20.35 5.28
C VAL A 245 0.51 -21.33 4.21
N ARG A 246 1.47 -22.21 4.55
CA ARG A 246 2.12 -23.12 3.60
C ARG A 246 1.19 -24.23 3.07
N GLY A 247 1.51 -24.70 1.88
CA GLY A 247 0.86 -25.85 1.24
C GLY A 247 -0.63 -25.60 0.94
N VAL A 248 -1.48 -26.49 1.44
CA VAL A 248 -2.95 -26.44 1.20
C VAL A 248 -3.64 -25.22 1.80
N ARG A 249 -2.93 -24.44 2.60
CA ARG A 249 -3.43 -23.20 3.23
C ARG A 249 -3.23 -21.97 2.34
N SER A 250 -2.49 -22.08 1.24
CA SER A 250 -2.33 -21.04 0.24
C SER A 250 -3.10 -21.40 -1.03
N ARG A 251 -3.88 -20.46 -1.53
CA ARG A 251 -4.64 -20.59 -2.78
C ARG A 251 -4.40 -19.40 -3.65
N LYS A 252 -4.40 -19.59 -4.97
CA LYS A 252 -4.18 -18.53 -5.94
C LYS A 252 -5.36 -18.43 -6.90
N LEU A 253 -5.94 -17.23 -6.99
CA LEU A 253 -6.94 -16.88 -8.00
C LEU A 253 -6.25 -16.45 -9.28
N LYS A 254 -6.65 -17.02 -10.42
CA LYS A 254 -5.97 -16.82 -11.71
C LYS A 254 -6.84 -16.12 -12.76
N ILE A 255 -8.15 -16.08 -12.56
CA ILE A 255 -9.09 -15.50 -13.53
C ILE A 255 -9.36 -14.05 -13.15
N ASN A 256 -9.05 -13.14 -14.08
CA ASN A 256 -9.35 -11.71 -13.95
C ASN A 256 -10.71 -11.42 -14.59
N TYR A 257 -11.62 -10.86 -13.80
CA TYR A 257 -12.98 -10.50 -14.20
C TYR A 257 -13.17 -9.00 -14.45
N ARG A 258 -12.13 -8.19 -14.22
CA ARG A 258 -12.23 -6.72 -14.22
C ARG A 258 -11.75 -6.08 -15.51
N THR A 259 -10.51 -6.36 -15.87
CA THR A 259 -9.83 -5.70 -17.00
C THR A 259 -9.84 -6.57 -18.24
N THR A 260 -9.82 -5.93 -19.41
CA THR A 260 -9.67 -6.63 -20.70
C THR A 260 -8.29 -7.29 -20.80
N GLU A 261 -8.17 -8.29 -21.68
CA GLU A 261 -6.90 -9.00 -21.91
C GLU A 261 -5.78 -8.06 -22.39
N PRO A 262 -6.01 -7.08 -23.32
CA PRO A 262 -4.98 -6.12 -23.71
C PRO A 262 -4.46 -5.30 -22.53
N ILE A 263 -5.33 -4.78 -21.65
CA ILE A 263 -4.93 -4.02 -20.46
C ILE A 263 -4.11 -4.90 -19.51
N LYS A 264 -4.59 -6.12 -19.23
CA LYS A 264 -3.87 -7.07 -18.36
C LYS A 264 -2.49 -7.38 -18.93
N ARG A 265 -2.36 -7.58 -20.24
CA ARG A 265 -1.08 -7.90 -20.89
C ARG A 265 -0.06 -6.80 -20.72
N VAL A 266 -0.45 -5.54 -20.91
CA VAL A 266 0.43 -4.39 -20.69
C VAL A 266 0.78 -4.27 -19.20
N ALA A 267 -0.18 -4.37 -18.29
CA ALA A 267 0.11 -4.32 -16.86
C ALA A 267 1.10 -5.41 -16.42
N VAL A 268 0.92 -6.65 -16.88
CA VAL A 268 1.81 -7.78 -16.55
C VAL A 268 3.21 -7.55 -17.13
N SER A 269 3.34 -6.94 -18.31
CA SER A 269 4.65 -6.67 -18.92
C SER A 269 5.49 -5.70 -18.08
N VAL A 270 4.87 -4.72 -17.41
CA VAL A 270 5.56 -3.78 -16.50
C VAL A 270 6.26 -4.50 -15.33
N VAL A 271 5.68 -5.58 -14.84
CA VAL A 271 6.20 -6.34 -13.68
C VAL A 271 6.93 -7.62 -14.08
N LYS A 272 7.03 -7.92 -15.38
CA LYS A 272 7.71 -9.09 -15.89
C LYS A 272 9.21 -9.03 -15.60
N GLY A 273 9.79 -10.17 -15.20
CA GLY A 273 11.23 -10.27 -14.91
C GLY A 273 11.64 -9.73 -13.53
N VAL A 274 10.68 -9.27 -12.72
CA VAL A 274 10.94 -8.88 -11.33
C VAL A 274 10.59 -10.04 -10.41
N ASP A 275 11.49 -10.33 -9.49
CA ASP A 275 11.26 -11.32 -8.43
C ASP A 275 10.46 -10.68 -7.30
N TYR A 276 9.16 -10.91 -7.27
CA TYR A 276 8.32 -10.53 -6.13
C TYR A 276 8.31 -11.64 -5.08
N ASP A 277 8.50 -11.26 -3.83
CA ASP A 277 8.40 -12.17 -2.68
C ASP A 277 6.92 -12.50 -2.42
N ASP A 278 6.57 -13.78 -2.26
CA ASP A 278 5.21 -14.22 -1.91
C ASP A 278 4.89 -14.07 -0.41
N MET A 279 5.82 -13.50 0.36
CA MET A 279 5.79 -13.28 1.82
C MET A 279 5.82 -14.55 2.67
N ASP A 280 6.07 -15.70 2.04
CA ASP A 280 6.21 -17.01 2.71
C ASP A 280 7.52 -17.71 2.33
N GLY A 281 8.47 -16.97 1.76
CA GLY A 281 9.80 -17.42 1.34
C GLY A 281 9.87 -17.99 -0.07
N GLY A 282 8.79 -17.85 -0.87
CA GLY A 282 8.74 -18.17 -2.28
C GLY A 282 8.74 -16.94 -3.18
N LYS A 283 8.50 -17.16 -4.48
CA LYS A 283 8.35 -16.10 -5.48
C LYS A 283 6.92 -16.02 -5.97
N GLU A 284 6.37 -14.81 -6.02
CA GLU A 284 5.09 -14.55 -6.67
C GLU A 284 5.29 -14.49 -8.19
N SER A 285 4.32 -14.97 -8.95
CA SER A 285 4.37 -15.03 -10.40
C SER A 285 3.03 -14.62 -11.00
N THR A 286 3.08 -13.90 -12.11
CA THR A 286 1.91 -13.59 -12.94
C THR A 286 1.55 -14.73 -13.91
N ASN A 287 2.29 -15.83 -13.89
CA ASN A 287 2.04 -16.96 -14.79
C ASN A 287 0.65 -17.57 -14.56
N GLY A 288 -0.06 -17.78 -15.64
CA GLY A 288 -1.40 -18.38 -15.64
C GLY A 288 -2.53 -17.42 -15.27
N TYR A 289 -2.27 -16.10 -15.17
CA TYR A 289 -3.35 -15.13 -15.12
C TYR A 289 -4.01 -14.99 -16.48
N VAL A 290 -5.32 -15.19 -16.51
CA VAL A 290 -6.14 -15.12 -17.73
C VAL A 290 -7.24 -14.10 -17.49
N SER A 291 -7.47 -13.19 -18.44
CA SER A 291 -8.64 -12.34 -18.40
C SER A 291 -9.85 -13.06 -18.99
N LEU A 292 -11.01 -12.93 -18.32
CA LEU A 292 -12.27 -13.42 -18.85
C LEU A 292 -12.77 -12.57 -20.02
N ILE A 293 -12.37 -11.29 -20.06
CA ILE A 293 -12.72 -10.34 -21.12
C ILE A 293 -11.57 -10.35 -22.13
N HIS A 294 -11.73 -11.17 -23.18
CA HIS A 294 -10.64 -11.39 -24.15
C HIS A 294 -10.46 -10.22 -25.12
N GLU A 295 -11.53 -9.54 -25.48
CA GLU A 295 -11.54 -8.41 -26.41
C GLU A 295 -11.41 -7.08 -25.66
N GLY A 296 -10.86 -6.06 -26.33
CA GLY A 296 -10.73 -4.70 -25.80
C GLY A 296 -9.68 -3.90 -26.56
N VAL A 297 -9.66 -2.61 -26.30
CA VAL A 297 -8.68 -1.68 -26.88
C VAL A 297 -7.35 -1.83 -26.12
N ALA A 298 -6.25 -1.89 -26.87
CA ALA A 298 -4.92 -1.88 -26.29
C ALA A 298 -4.65 -0.53 -25.59
N PRO A 299 -3.98 -0.52 -24.42
CA PRO A 299 -3.51 0.72 -23.81
C PRO A 299 -2.68 1.54 -24.79
N GLN A 300 -2.93 2.86 -24.82
CA GLN A 300 -2.17 3.79 -25.64
C GLN A 300 -1.11 4.50 -24.80
N TYR A 301 0.08 4.69 -25.37
CA TYR A 301 1.15 5.46 -24.75
C TYR A 301 1.70 6.49 -25.74
N LYS A 302 1.77 7.75 -25.34
CA LYS A 302 2.25 8.85 -26.18
C LYS A 302 3.28 9.68 -25.43
N ILE A 303 4.37 9.99 -26.10
CA ILE A 303 5.35 11.00 -25.68
C ILE A 303 5.09 12.25 -26.50
N VAL A 304 5.01 13.37 -25.81
CA VAL A 304 4.80 14.71 -26.38
C VAL A 304 5.97 15.63 -26.06
N ASP A 305 5.98 16.83 -26.63
CA ASP A 305 7.15 17.73 -26.57
C ASP A 305 7.31 18.38 -25.21
N ASP A 306 6.21 18.79 -24.57
CA ASP A 306 6.24 19.54 -23.31
C ASP A 306 5.02 19.27 -22.41
N ALA A 307 5.01 19.89 -21.23
CA ALA A 307 3.94 19.73 -20.25
C ALA A 307 2.58 20.30 -20.73
N ASN A 308 2.56 21.35 -21.55
CA ASN A 308 1.32 21.88 -22.08
C ASN A 308 0.70 20.91 -23.10
N SER A 309 1.53 20.34 -23.95
CA SER A 309 1.14 19.31 -24.91
C SER A 309 0.64 18.04 -24.20
N GLU A 310 1.21 17.72 -23.03
CA GLU A 310 0.73 16.61 -22.18
C GLU A 310 -0.70 16.87 -21.69
N VAL A 311 -0.98 18.05 -21.14
CA VAL A 311 -2.32 18.44 -20.70
C VAL A 311 -3.30 18.47 -21.88
N GLN A 312 -2.87 19.01 -23.04
CA GLN A 312 -3.70 19.04 -24.25
C GLN A 312 -4.08 17.63 -24.71
N GLN A 313 -3.14 16.70 -24.72
CA GLN A 313 -3.40 15.31 -25.11
C GLN A 313 -4.41 14.62 -24.18
N VAL A 314 -4.35 14.90 -22.87
CA VAL A 314 -5.35 14.38 -21.91
C VAL A 314 -6.74 14.93 -22.22
N VAL A 315 -6.85 16.23 -22.53
CA VAL A 315 -8.14 16.84 -22.90
C VAL A 315 -8.70 16.24 -24.19
N GLU A 316 -7.85 15.92 -25.16
CA GLU A 316 -8.26 15.26 -26.40
C GLU A 316 -8.85 13.87 -26.12
N TRP A 317 -8.14 13.03 -25.36
CA TRP A 317 -8.65 11.72 -24.98
C TRP A 317 -9.94 11.78 -24.14
N MET A 318 -10.06 12.77 -23.25
CA MET A 318 -11.32 12.98 -22.53
C MET A 318 -12.47 13.30 -23.49
N LYS A 319 -12.27 14.15 -24.50
CA LYS A 319 -13.28 14.47 -25.51
C LYS A 319 -13.69 13.22 -26.29
N GLU A 320 -12.71 12.42 -26.76
CA GLU A 320 -12.99 11.13 -27.42
C GLU A 320 -13.83 10.19 -26.57
N CYS A 321 -13.56 10.15 -25.26
CA CYS A 321 -14.35 9.37 -24.31
C CYS A 321 -15.79 9.89 -24.19
N LEU A 322 -15.97 11.21 -24.08
CA LEU A 322 -17.29 11.83 -24.00
C LEU A 322 -18.10 11.62 -25.29
N ASP A 323 -17.47 11.73 -26.44
CA ASP A 323 -18.08 11.45 -27.75
C ASP A 323 -18.51 9.99 -27.88
N SER A 324 -17.80 9.10 -27.16
CA SER A 324 -18.14 7.66 -27.04
C SER A 324 -19.15 7.36 -25.91
N ASN A 325 -19.90 8.35 -25.41
CA ASN A 325 -20.88 8.23 -24.32
C ASN A 325 -20.29 7.69 -23.00
N ILE A 326 -19.03 7.98 -22.69
CA ILE A 326 -18.42 7.71 -21.40
C ILE A 326 -18.59 8.97 -20.54
N LYS A 327 -19.15 8.82 -19.33
CA LYS A 327 -19.40 9.95 -18.43
C LYS A 327 -18.11 10.42 -17.76
N LEU A 328 -18.00 11.72 -17.41
CA LEU A 328 -16.86 12.25 -16.65
C LEU A 328 -16.58 11.46 -15.36
N SER A 329 -17.64 11.06 -14.63
CA SER A 329 -17.51 10.27 -13.40
C SER A 329 -16.97 8.83 -13.59
N GLU A 330 -16.87 8.37 -14.83
CA GLU A 330 -16.29 7.07 -15.18
C GLU A 330 -14.80 7.19 -15.58
N ILE A 331 -14.27 8.43 -15.61
CA ILE A 331 -12.89 8.74 -16.02
C ILE A 331 -12.08 9.15 -14.78
N CYS A 332 -10.87 8.64 -14.68
CA CYS A 332 -9.89 9.11 -13.71
C CYS A 332 -8.61 9.55 -14.43
N ILE A 333 -8.13 10.74 -14.09
CA ILE A 333 -6.82 11.24 -14.49
C ILE A 333 -5.90 11.13 -13.29
N ALA A 334 -4.80 10.41 -13.43
CA ALA A 334 -3.87 10.20 -12.35
C ALA A 334 -2.42 10.54 -12.74
N ALA A 335 -1.63 10.95 -11.75
CA ALA A 335 -0.22 11.25 -11.92
C ALA A 335 0.63 10.72 -10.76
N PRO A 336 1.96 10.61 -10.90
CA PRO A 336 2.86 10.22 -9.82
C PRO A 336 2.77 11.13 -8.58
N SER A 337 2.48 12.42 -8.76
CA SER A 337 2.33 13.39 -7.67
C SER A 337 1.20 14.39 -7.93
N MET A 338 0.68 15.00 -6.86
CA MET A 338 -0.36 16.05 -6.98
C MET A 338 0.16 17.33 -7.70
N ASN A 339 1.46 17.59 -7.65
CA ASN A 339 2.02 18.77 -8.33
C ASN A 339 1.85 18.68 -9.85
N LEU A 340 1.96 17.48 -10.43
CA LEU A 340 1.76 17.29 -11.87
C LEU A 340 0.30 17.46 -12.29
N LEU A 341 -0.65 17.38 -11.37
CA LEU A 341 -2.07 17.58 -11.66
C LEU A 341 -2.53 19.03 -11.55
N LYS A 342 -1.69 19.96 -11.07
CA LYS A 342 -2.08 21.37 -10.90
C LYS A 342 -2.43 22.05 -12.22
N GLU A 343 -1.64 21.83 -13.25
CA GLU A 343 -1.89 22.40 -14.59
C GLU A 343 -3.16 21.79 -15.19
N MET A 344 -3.37 20.48 -15.00
CA MET A 344 -4.60 19.83 -15.41
C MET A 344 -5.83 20.37 -14.68
N GLN A 345 -5.74 20.63 -13.37
CA GLN A 345 -6.81 21.27 -12.60
C GLN A 345 -7.13 22.67 -13.15
N SER A 346 -6.11 23.48 -13.40
CA SER A 346 -6.27 24.83 -13.97
C SER A 346 -6.94 24.78 -15.34
N ARG A 347 -6.56 23.83 -16.18
CA ARG A 347 -7.14 23.62 -17.49
C ARG A 347 -8.60 23.21 -17.43
N LEU A 348 -8.96 22.22 -16.60
CA LEU A 348 -10.35 21.78 -16.43
C LEU A 348 -11.23 22.90 -15.89
N HIS A 349 -10.71 23.70 -14.95
CA HIS A 349 -11.41 24.85 -14.42
C HIS A 349 -11.68 25.91 -15.51
N HIS A 350 -10.65 26.23 -16.32
CA HIS A 350 -10.77 27.17 -17.44
C HIS A 350 -11.78 26.69 -18.48
N ASP A 351 -11.80 25.40 -18.79
CA ASP A 351 -12.71 24.80 -19.79
C ASP A 351 -14.14 24.56 -19.23
N GLY A 352 -14.40 24.89 -17.95
CA GLY A 352 -15.69 24.68 -17.30
C GLY A 352 -16.03 23.19 -17.10
N THR A 353 -15.03 22.31 -17.12
CA THR A 353 -15.24 20.86 -16.94
C THR A 353 -15.27 20.52 -15.46
N ASP A 354 -16.34 19.84 -15.03
CA ASP A 354 -16.47 19.36 -13.66
C ASP A 354 -15.40 18.33 -13.30
N TYR A 355 -14.72 18.54 -12.17
CA TYR A 355 -13.75 17.59 -11.65
C TYR A 355 -13.82 17.44 -10.14
N ARG A 356 -13.22 16.37 -9.63
CA ARG A 356 -13.12 16.07 -8.20
C ARG A 356 -11.71 15.61 -7.85
N VAL A 357 -11.11 16.22 -6.84
CA VAL A 357 -9.78 15.84 -6.35
C VAL A 357 -9.90 14.85 -5.21
N LEU A 358 -9.22 13.72 -5.34
CA LEU A 358 -9.20 12.67 -4.32
C LEU A 358 -7.89 12.76 -3.53
N LYS A 359 -8.00 13.11 -2.23
CA LYS A 359 -6.88 13.12 -1.27
C LYS A 359 -7.19 12.17 -0.11
N GLY A 360 -6.68 10.95 -0.17
CA GLY A 360 -7.01 9.92 0.81
C GLY A 360 -8.52 9.65 0.86
N THR A 361 -9.16 9.88 2.02
CA THR A 361 -10.62 9.74 2.18
C THR A 361 -11.41 10.99 1.79
N GLN A 362 -10.74 12.11 1.57
CA GLN A 362 -11.40 13.37 1.22
C GLN A 362 -11.64 13.44 -0.29
N LYS A 363 -12.87 13.80 -0.63
CA LYS A 363 -13.30 14.04 -2.02
C LYS A 363 -13.75 15.49 -2.11
N GLN A 364 -12.98 16.31 -2.82
CA GLN A 364 -13.26 17.74 -2.99
C GLN A 364 -13.63 18.02 -4.45
N GLY A 365 -14.80 18.61 -4.69
CA GLY A 365 -15.30 18.95 -6.03
C GLY A 365 -16.64 18.30 -6.39
N CYS A 366 -16.97 18.33 -7.67
CA CYS A 366 -18.25 17.84 -8.19
C CYS A 366 -18.32 16.30 -8.23
N SER A 367 -19.38 15.70 -7.69
CA SER A 367 -19.54 14.24 -7.64
C SER A 367 -19.65 13.58 -9.03
N ASN A 368 -20.09 14.34 -10.02
CA ASN A 368 -20.27 13.87 -11.40
C ASN A 368 -19.09 14.21 -12.31
N GLY A 369 -18.06 14.90 -11.78
CA GLY A 369 -16.87 15.30 -12.52
C GLY A 369 -15.85 14.17 -12.67
N VAL A 370 -14.82 14.45 -13.47
CA VAL A 370 -13.66 13.57 -13.61
C VAL A 370 -12.83 13.52 -12.32
N ASP A 371 -12.39 12.34 -11.93
CA ASP A 371 -11.56 12.19 -10.72
C ASP A 371 -10.09 12.48 -11.03
N LEU A 372 -9.46 13.30 -10.18
CA LEU A 372 -8.03 13.61 -10.20
C LEU A 372 -7.36 13.04 -8.95
N CYS A 373 -6.33 12.22 -9.12
CA CYS A 373 -5.64 11.65 -7.96
C CYS A 373 -4.18 11.26 -8.26
N THR A 374 -3.43 10.90 -7.23
CA THR A 374 -2.12 10.27 -7.41
C THR A 374 -2.25 8.78 -7.73
N PHE A 375 -1.22 8.18 -8.34
CA PHE A 375 -1.18 6.72 -8.56
C PHE A 375 -1.39 5.93 -7.27
N HIS A 376 -0.90 6.41 -6.13
CA HIS A 376 -1.13 5.79 -4.83
C HIS A 376 -2.61 5.82 -4.42
N SER A 377 -3.28 6.95 -4.68
CA SER A 377 -4.70 7.13 -4.33
C SER A 377 -5.65 6.31 -5.22
N LEU A 378 -5.16 5.82 -6.38
CA LEU A 378 -5.94 4.91 -7.23
C LEU A 378 -6.17 3.54 -6.59
N LYS A 379 -5.36 3.15 -5.61
CA LYS A 379 -5.49 1.82 -5.01
C LYS A 379 -6.86 1.63 -4.37
N GLY A 380 -7.52 0.52 -4.72
CA GLY A 380 -8.88 0.20 -4.25
C GLY A 380 -10.01 0.86 -5.04
N LEU A 381 -9.69 1.73 -6.01
CA LEU A 381 -10.68 2.35 -6.90
C LEU A 381 -10.73 1.61 -8.25
N GLU A 382 -11.81 1.86 -9.01
CA GLU A 382 -12.02 1.28 -10.33
C GLU A 382 -12.76 2.28 -11.22
N TYR A 383 -12.30 2.40 -12.46
CA TYR A 383 -12.86 3.31 -13.44
C TYR A 383 -13.06 2.60 -14.77
N ARG A 384 -13.94 3.11 -15.59
CA ARG A 384 -14.09 2.66 -16.97
C ARG A 384 -12.86 3.05 -17.79
N VAL A 385 -12.39 4.29 -17.58
CA VAL A 385 -11.21 4.86 -18.25
C VAL A 385 -10.23 5.39 -17.22
N VAL A 386 -8.95 5.09 -17.40
CA VAL A 386 -7.85 5.68 -16.62
C VAL A 386 -6.85 6.34 -17.58
N ILE A 387 -6.56 7.62 -17.30
CA ILE A 387 -5.57 8.42 -18.02
C ILE A 387 -4.41 8.67 -17.06
N LEU A 388 -3.22 8.21 -17.40
CA LEU A 388 -2.01 8.32 -16.59
C LEU A 388 -1.10 9.40 -17.18
N MET A 389 -0.89 10.48 -16.43
CA MET A 389 0.02 11.59 -16.77
C MET A 389 1.38 11.40 -16.09
N GLY A 390 2.41 12.06 -16.62
CA GLY A 390 3.75 12.03 -16.05
C GLY A 390 4.46 10.70 -16.22
N VAL A 391 4.07 9.88 -17.20
CA VAL A 391 4.69 8.58 -17.48
C VAL A 391 5.94 8.79 -18.33
N ASN A 392 7.00 9.30 -17.73
CA ASN A 392 8.28 9.58 -18.37
C ASN A 392 9.46 9.28 -17.43
N GLU A 393 10.71 9.32 -17.94
CA GLU A 393 11.90 8.98 -17.14
C GLU A 393 12.11 9.95 -15.96
N ARG A 394 11.67 11.20 -16.08
CA ARG A 394 11.81 12.20 -15.01
C ARG A 394 10.97 11.88 -13.79
N ASN A 395 9.78 11.33 -13.98
CA ASN A 395 8.79 11.14 -12.93
C ASN A 395 8.63 9.68 -12.50
N LEU A 396 8.94 8.72 -13.41
CA LEU A 396 8.65 7.31 -13.14
C LEU A 396 9.61 6.34 -13.86
N PRO A 397 10.66 5.80 -13.22
CA PRO A 397 11.12 6.13 -11.87
C PRO A 397 11.80 7.49 -11.87
N SER A 398 11.65 8.25 -10.80
CA SER A 398 12.32 9.55 -10.69
C SER A 398 13.81 9.34 -10.48
N LYS A 399 14.61 9.50 -11.53
CA LYS A 399 16.08 9.47 -11.47
C LYS A 399 16.70 10.87 -11.31
N ALA A 400 15.94 11.91 -11.68
CA ALA A 400 16.45 13.26 -11.88
C ALA A 400 16.19 14.24 -10.73
N THR A 401 15.53 13.82 -9.65
CA THR A 401 15.26 14.74 -8.54
C THR A 401 16.50 14.86 -7.68
N GLU A 402 17.10 16.05 -7.63
CA GLU A 402 18.14 16.38 -6.65
C GLU A 402 17.71 15.95 -5.24
N GLY A 403 18.62 15.29 -4.53
CA GLY A 403 18.31 14.71 -3.23
C GLY A 403 17.64 13.34 -3.28
N TYR A 404 17.39 12.79 -4.47
CA TYR A 404 16.85 11.44 -4.56
C TYR A 404 17.93 10.41 -4.18
N PRO A 405 17.65 9.53 -3.23
CA PRO A 405 18.65 8.63 -2.66
C PRO A 405 19.08 7.49 -3.60
N PHE A 406 18.64 7.45 -4.87
CA PHE A 406 18.93 6.35 -5.79
C PHE A 406 20.43 6.12 -5.98
N SER A 407 21.23 7.18 -6.12
CA SER A 407 22.69 7.09 -6.25
C SER A 407 23.40 6.68 -4.95
N GLY A 408 22.79 6.90 -3.80
CA GLY A 408 23.28 6.52 -2.47
C GLY A 408 22.75 5.19 -1.96
N MET A 409 21.76 4.59 -2.63
CA MET A 409 21.20 3.31 -2.26
C MET A 409 22.14 2.16 -2.62
N ASP A 410 22.19 1.13 -1.76
CA ASP A 410 22.79 -0.14 -2.14
C ASP A 410 21.96 -0.85 -3.24
N LYS A 411 22.55 -1.87 -3.89
CA LYS A 411 21.91 -2.58 -5.00
C LYS A 411 20.57 -3.24 -4.62
N VAL A 412 20.41 -3.61 -3.35
CA VAL A 412 19.15 -4.23 -2.86
C VAL A 412 18.08 -3.17 -2.74
N ALA A 413 18.38 -2.04 -2.13
CA ALA A 413 17.48 -0.91 -2.00
C ALA A 413 17.07 -0.33 -3.38
N GLN A 414 18.02 -0.22 -4.33
CA GLN A 414 17.73 0.17 -5.71
C GLN A 414 16.74 -0.78 -6.39
N LYS A 415 16.94 -2.09 -6.23
CA LYS A 415 16.05 -3.11 -6.79
C LYS A 415 14.66 -3.04 -6.17
N GLU A 416 14.56 -2.89 -4.85
CA GLU A 416 13.30 -2.75 -4.12
C GLU A 416 12.54 -1.49 -4.55
N TYR A 417 13.25 -0.38 -4.69
CA TYR A 417 12.69 0.87 -5.19
C TYR A 417 12.10 0.71 -6.61
N LEU A 418 12.87 0.20 -7.55
CA LEU A 418 12.38 -0.03 -8.92
C LEU A 418 11.20 -0.99 -8.95
N SER A 419 11.23 -2.04 -8.14
CA SER A 419 10.11 -2.98 -8.01
C SER A 419 8.85 -2.29 -7.49
N SER A 420 8.97 -1.39 -6.51
CA SER A 420 7.84 -0.62 -5.99
C SER A 420 7.24 0.33 -7.03
N LYS A 421 8.07 0.96 -7.89
CA LYS A 421 7.60 1.83 -8.98
C LYS A 421 6.91 1.05 -10.09
N ARG A 422 7.41 -0.16 -10.40
CA ARG A 422 6.73 -1.11 -11.32
C ARG A 422 5.38 -1.54 -10.75
N SER A 423 5.32 -1.88 -9.47
CA SER A 423 4.07 -2.21 -8.78
C SER A 423 3.08 -1.05 -8.79
N LEU A 424 3.56 0.19 -8.61
CA LEU A 424 2.73 1.38 -8.64
C LEU A 424 2.09 1.60 -10.03
N LEU A 425 2.88 1.47 -11.09
CA LEU A 425 2.38 1.57 -12.46
C LEU A 425 1.44 0.40 -12.80
N TYR A 426 1.77 -0.82 -12.39
CA TYR A 426 0.88 -1.99 -12.51
C TYR A 426 -0.47 -1.75 -11.83
N VAL A 427 -0.46 -1.23 -10.59
CA VAL A 427 -1.68 -0.88 -9.87
C VAL A 427 -2.48 0.16 -10.66
N ALA A 428 -1.84 1.23 -11.13
CA ALA A 428 -2.51 2.31 -11.86
C ALA A 428 -3.19 1.79 -13.15
N ILE A 429 -2.47 1.02 -13.97
CA ILE A 429 -3.01 0.44 -15.22
C ILE A 429 -4.20 -0.50 -14.91
N THR A 430 -4.11 -1.32 -13.87
CA THR A 430 -5.14 -2.31 -13.54
C THR A 430 -6.39 -1.72 -12.87
N ARG A 431 -6.45 -0.40 -12.68
CA ARG A 431 -7.67 0.29 -12.21
C ARG A 431 -8.69 0.52 -13.33
N ALA A 432 -8.25 0.46 -14.57
CA ALA A 432 -9.12 0.59 -15.73
C ALA A 432 -9.85 -0.73 -16.04
N ARG A 433 -11.12 -0.58 -16.39
CA ARG A 433 -11.94 -1.71 -16.86
C ARG A 433 -11.93 -1.85 -18.39
N GLN A 434 -11.88 -0.73 -19.14
CA GLN A 434 -12.03 -0.73 -20.59
C GLN A 434 -10.91 -0.01 -21.35
N LEU A 435 -10.47 1.19 -20.89
CA LEU A 435 -9.49 2.00 -21.61
C LEU A 435 -8.39 2.48 -20.68
N VAL A 436 -7.17 2.45 -21.16
CA VAL A 436 -5.99 3.04 -20.53
C VAL A 436 -5.27 3.92 -21.53
N TYR A 437 -5.05 5.17 -21.13
CA TYR A 437 -4.21 6.13 -21.83
C TYR A 437 -3.04 6.51 -20.94
N MET A 438 -1.85 6.60 -21.51
CA MET A 438 -0.64 7.00 -20.81
C MET A 438 0.04 8.11 -21.61
N VAL A 439 0.47 9.17 -20.94
CA VAL A 439 1.18 10.27 -21.57
C VAL A 439 2.34 10.74 -20.70
N GLY A 440 3.40 11.19 -21.34
CA GLY A 440 4.53 11.85 -20.73
C GLY A 440 5.20 12.77 -21.74
N PHE A 441 6.12 13.61 -21.31
CA PHE A 441 6.93 14.46 -22.20
C PHE A 441 8.42 14.22 -21.97
N GLY A 442 9.23 14.49 -23.00
CA GLY A 442 10.66 14.21 -23.00
C GLY A 442 10.97 12.73 -23.19
N GLU A 443 11.86 12.16 -22.37
CA GLU A 443 12.27 10.78 -22.51
C GLU A 443 11.21 9.81 -21.92
N PRO A 444 10.94 8.68 -22.62
CA PRO A 444 10.01 7.66 -22.16
C PRO A 444 10.39 7.08 -20.78
N SER A 445 9.41 6.59 -20.05
CA SER A 445 9.66 5.86 -18.81
C SER A 445 10.37 4.53 -19.08
N GLY A 446 11.54 4.31 -18.48
CA GLY A 446 12.26 3.04 -18.53
C GLY A 446 11.52 1.86 -17.87
N LEU A 447 10.36 2.08 -17.25
CA LEU A 447 9.49 1.00 -16.77
C LEU A 447 8.66 0.37 -17.89
N LEU A 448 8.51 1.06 -19.01
CA LEU A 448 7.78 0.61 -20.20
C LEU A 448 8.70 0.02 -21.28
N ASP A 449 10.02 0.01 -21.10
CA ASP A 449 10.97 -0.54 -22.09
C ASP A 449 10.68 -1.99 -22.47
N VAL A 450 10.14 -2.77 -21.54
CA VAL A 450 9.71 -4.15 -21.80
C VAL A 450 8.48 -4.20 -22.71
N VAL A 451 7.69 -3.11 -22.73
CA VAL A 451 6.47 -2.98 -23.56
C VAL A 451 6.83 -2.56 -24.98
N THR A 452 7.85 -1.69 -25.14
CA THR A 452 8.28 -1.18 -26.46
C THR A 452 9.11 -2.18 -27.28
N HIS A 453 9.80 -3.12 -26.63
CA HIS A 453 10.57 -4.18 -27.30
C HIS A 453 9.76 -5.42 -27.71
N THR A 454 8.60 -5.66 -27.08
CA THR A 454 7.59 -6.51 -27.67
C THR A 454 6.80 -5.63 -28.63
N LYS A 455 6.97 -5.77 -29.94
CA LYS A 455 6.13 -5.13 -30.97
C LYS A 455 4.65 -5.37 -30.58
N LEU A 456 4.12 -4.50 -29.75
CA LEU A 456 2.71 -4.24 -29.69
C LEU A 456 2.46 -3.35 -30.91
N ASP A 457 1.96 -3.91 -31.98
CA ASP A 457 1.41 -3.15 -33.10
C ASP A 457 0.35 -2.21 -32.49
N PHE A 458 0.70 -0.94 -32.38
CA PHE A 458 -0.19 0.14 -32.02
C PHE A 458 -0.87 0.71 -33.28
N SER A 459 -1.12 -0.13 -34.31
CA SER A 459 -1.91 0.23 -35.48
C SER A 459 -3.40 -0.03 -35.25
#